data_eefa05b0e0324e8e49d205695248a0ca
#
_entry.id   eefa05b0e0324e8e49d205695248a0ca
#
_cell.length_a   1.000
_cell.length_b   1.000
_cell.length_c   1.000
_cell.angle_alpha   90.00
_cell.angle_beta   90.00
_cell.angle_gamma   90.00
#
_symmetry.space_group_name_H-M   'P 1'
#
loop_
_entity.id
_entity.type
_entity.pdbx_description
1 polymer ?
#
loop_
_entity_poly.entity_id
_entity_poly.type
_entity_poly.pdbx_seq_one_letter_code
_entity_poly.pdbx_strand_id
1 'polypeptide(L)'
;GEVIYQDRSIYELSQNELLAIRRLHFGIIFQSHYLFKGFSAYENIELASILSGENIEKNDLEALKISSVINQKVGELSGGQQQRVSIARVLTKKPKIIFADEPTGNLDKQTANEVMQVLFDYINENNAALVLVTHDNDLAAKCDNSYKLENKELVQIS
;
A
#
# COMPACT_ATOMS: atom_id res chain seq x y z
N GLY A 1 21.74 2.56 -12.67
CA GLY A 1 20.40 3.06 -12.96
C GLY A 1 20.14 4.36 -12.23
N GLU A 2 19.14 5.09 -12.65
CA GLU A 2 18.72 6.34 -12.05
C GLU A 2 17.24 6.26 -11.65
N VAL A 3 16.88 6.91 -10.55
CA VAL A 3 15.48 7.05 -10.13
C VAL A 3 15.17 8.54 -10.02
N ILE A 4 14.18 8.97 -10.81
CA ILE A 4 13.76 10.37 -10.87
C ILE A 4 12.38 10.48 -10.20
N TYR A 5 12.24 11.45 -9.31
CA TYR A 5 10.97 11.80 -8.67
C TYR A 5 10.74 13.31 -8.77
N GLN A 6 9.64 13.74 -9.40
CA GLN A 6 9.31 15.15 -9.65
C GLN A 6 10.48 15.90 -10.30
N ASP A 7 10.99 15.36 -11.43
CA ASP A 7 12.09 15.90 -12.25
C ASP A 7 13.45 16.04 -11.52
N ARG A 8 13.61 15.41 -10.36
CA ARG A 8 14.88 15.39 -9.61
C ARG A 8 15.34 13.96 -9.37
N SER A 9 16.63 13.73 -9.54
CA SER A 9 17.25 12.46 -9.15
C SER A 9 17.19 12.28 -7.61
N ILE A 10 16.65 11.14 -7.15
CA ILE A 10 16.61 10.86 -5.70
C ILE A 10 18.00 10.77 -5.08
N TYR A 11 19.03 10.52 -5.89
CA TYR A 11 20.43 10.43 -5.42
C TYR A 11 21.05 11.80 -5.13
N GLU A 12 20.45 12.87 -5.63
CA GLU A 12 20.87 14.26 -5.38
C GLU A 12 20.15 14.89 -4.18
N LEU A 13 19.18 14.18 -3.60
CA LEU A 13 18.39 14.66 -2.48
C LEU A 13 19.14 14.48 -1.17
N SER A 14 18.98 15.45 -0.28
CA SER A 14 19.44 15.34 1.11
C SER A 14 18.68 14.26 1.86
N GLN A 15 19.25 13.76 2.96
CA GLN A 15 18.58 12.78 3.82
C GLN A 15 17.22 13.28 4.33
N ASN A 16 17.10 14.57 4.65
CA ASN A 16 15.84 15.14 5.12
C ASN A 16 14.77 15.17 4.01
N GLU A 17 15.15 15.50 2.77
CA GLU A 17 14.25 15.44 1.62
C GLU A 17 13.78 14.01 1.33
N LEU A 18 14.71 13.04 1.36
CA LEU A 18 14.36 11.61 1.20
C LEU A 18 13.41 11.12 2.30
N LEU A 19 13.64 11.51 3.55
CA LEU A 19 12.75 11.18 4.65
C LEU A 19 11.36 11.80 4.47
N ALA A 20 11.29 13.05 4.02
CA ALA A 20 10.02 13.72 3.74
C ALA A 20 9.23 13.01 2.62
N ILE A 21 9.89 12.67 1.51
CA ILE A 21 9.28 11.93 0.40
C ILE A 21 8.76 10.57 0.86
N ARG A 22 9.55 9.78 1.57
CA ARG A 22 9.15 8.47 2.10
C ARG A 22 7.97 8.58 3.06
N ARG A 23 7.97 9.61 3.91
CA ARG A 23 6.92 9.84 4.90
C ARG A 23 5.62 10.28 4.28
N LEU A 24 5.66 11.20 3.31
CA LEU A 24 4.46 11.90 2.81
C LEU A 24 3.98 11.37 1.46
N HIS A 25 4.89 10.92 0.59
CA HIS A 25 4.55 10.62 -0.80
C HIS A 25 4.55 9.12 -1.13
N PHE A 26 5.30 8.29 -0.38
CA PHE A 26 5.41 6.86 -0.67
C PHE A 26 4.62 6.03 0.32
N GLY A 27 3.78 5.14 -0.19
CA GLY A 27 3.17 4.05 0.54
C GLY A 27 3.86 2.74 0.20
N ILE A 28 4.05 1.84 1.18
CA ILE A 28 4.61 0.51 0.92
C ILE A 28 3.69 -0.52 1.58
N ILE A 29 3.20 -1.45 0.77
CA ILE A 29 2.39 -2.59 1.20
C ILE A 29 3.24 -3.84 0.97
N PHE A 30 3.47 -4.61 2.02
CA PHE A 30 4.22 -5.86 1.96
C PHE A 30 3.29 -7.06 2.08
N GLN A 31 3.71 -8.21 1.59
CA GLN A 31 3.07 -9.49 1.84
C GLN A 31 3.00 -9.82 3.35
N SER A 32 4.06 -9.49 4.10
CA SER A 32 4.05 -9.52 5.57
C SER A 32 3.57 -8.16 6.08
N HIS A 33 2.54 -8.14 6.89
CA HIS A 33 1.78 -6.93 7.23
C HIS A 33 2.58 -5.87 8.01
N TYR A 34 3.67 -6.26 8.69
CA TYR A 34 4.53 -5.39 9.53
C TYR A 34 3.73 -4.47 10.47
N LEU A 35 2.70 -5.03 11.10
CA LEU A 35 1.91 -4.35 12.12
C LEU A 35 2.54 -4.54 13.51
N PHE A 36 2.34 -3.54 14.38
CA PHE A 36 2.72 -3.61 15.79
C PHE A 36 1.73 -4.51 16.55
N LYS A 37 2.13 -5.73 16.86
CA LYS A 37 1.25 -6.78 17.40
C LYS A 37 0.62 -6.44 18.77
N GLY A 38 1.29 -5.62 19.57
CA GLY A 38 0.78 -5.16 20.87
C GLY A 38 -0.28 -4.06 20.77
N PHE A 39 -0.41 -3.44 19.60
CA PHE A 39 -1.34 -2.35 19.32
C PHE A 39 -2.64 -2.88 18.72
N SER A 40 -3.72 -2.11 18.89
CA SER A 40 -4.97 -2.31 18.16
C SER A 40 -4.82 -1.97 16.66
N ALA A 41 -5.82 -2.33 15.87
CA ALA A 41 -5.90 -1.92 14.47
C ALA A 41 -5.88 -0.38 14.36
N TYR A 42 -6.69 0.31 15.20
CA TYR A 42 -6.73 1.76 15.23
C TYR A 42 -5.35 2.38 15.50
N GLU A 43 -4.68 1.97 16.58
CA GLU A 43 -3.36 2.49 16.94
C GLU A 43 -2.31 2.28 15.85
N ASN A 44 -2.37 1.17 15.11
CA ASN A 44 -1.49 0.93 13.96
C ASN A 44 -1.74 1.94 12.82
N ILE A 45 -2.99 2.30 12.58
CA ILE A 45 -3.37 3.29 11.54
C ILE A 45 -3.06 4.70 12.05
N GLU A 46 -3.33 5.00 13.32
CA GLU A 46 -3.08 6.30 13.95
C GLU A 46 -1.61 6.72 13.91
N LEU A 47 -0.67 5.77 14.00
CA LEU A 47 0.75 6.05 13.80
C LEU A 47 1.03 6.69 12.42
N ALA A 48 0.36 6.23 11.38
CA ALA A 48 0.51 6.80 10.05
C ALA A 48 -0.11 8.20 9.96
N SER A 49 -1.27 8.41 10.59
CA SER A 49 -1.93 9.70 10.73
C SER A 49 -1.01 10.73 11.41
N ILE A 50 -0.45 10.37 12.58
CA ILE A 50 0.48 11.24 13.33
C ILE A 50 1.72 11.59 12.48
N LEU A 51 2.29 10.63 11.79
CA LEU A 51 3.50 10.83 11.00
C LEU A 51 3.27 11.67 9.74
N SER A 52 2.12 11.52 9.08
CA SER A 52 1.80 12.25 7.85
C SER A 52 1.12 13.60 8.12
N GLY A 53 0.44 13.76 9.25
CA GLY A 53 -0.43 14.88 9.55
C GLY A 53 -1.83 14.76 8.91
N GLU A 54 -2.14 13.60 8.31
CA GLU A 54 -3.42 13.33 7.65
C GLU A 54 -4.42 12.68 8.61
N ASN A 55 -5.70 12.90 8.39
CA ASN A 55 -6.75 12.27 9.18
C ASN A 55 -7.02 10.84 8.71
N ILE A 56 -7.49 10.00 9.64
CA ILE A 56 -8.02 8.68 9.33
C ILE A 56 -9.41 8.84 8.74
N GLU A 57 -9.58 8.47 7.48
CA GLU A 57 -10.87 8.58 6.79
C GLU A 57 -11.76 7.39 7.14
N LYS A 58 -12.98 7.69 7.60
CA LYS A 58 -13.95 6.64 7.96
C LYS A 58 -14.32 5.79 6.74
N ASN A 59 -14.41 6.40 5.57
CA ASN A 59 -14.75 5.72 4.33
C ASN A 59 -13.71 4.64 3.97
N ASP A 60 -12.43 4.89 4.20
CA ASP A 60 -11.36 3.91 3.97
C ASP A 60 -11.52 2.70 4.90
N LEU A 61 -11.87 2.92 6.17
CA LEU A 61 -12.11 1.86 7.13
C LEU A 61 -13.33 1.00 6.76
N GLU A 62 -14.38 1.63 6.23
CA GLU A 62 -15.60 0.95 5.78
C GLU A 62 -15.34 0.18 4.48
N ALA A 63 -14.67 0.77 3.49
CA ALA A 63 -14.30 0.13 2.23
C ALA A 63 -13.41 -1.12 2.48
N LEU A 64 -12.47 -1.02 3.41
CA LEU A 64 -11.62 -2.14 3.83
C LEU A 64 -12.30 -3.09 4.81
N LYS A 65 -13.56 -2.85 5.21
CA LYS A 65 -14.36 -3.70 6.11
C LYS A 65 -13.66 -4.00 7.44
N ILE A 66 -12.96 -3.02 8.01
CA ILE A 66 -12.23 -3.17 9.28
C ILE A 66 -12.85 -2.38 10.44
N SER A 67 -13.91 -1.61 10.21
CA SER A 67 -14.58 -0.80 11.23
C SER A 67 -15.01 -1.60 12.46
N SER A 68 -15.48 -2.85 12.27
CA SER A 68 -15.93 -3.72 13.37
C SER A 68 -14.80 -4.26 14.25
N VAL A 69 -13.57 -4.30 13.73
CA VAL A 69 -12.39 -4.85 14.40
C VAL A 69 -11.37 -3.78 14.77
N ILE A 70 -11.71 -2.52 14.56
CA ILE A 70 -10.77 -1.39 14.68
C ILE A 70 -10.11 -1.28 16.06
N ASN A 71 -10.81 -1.67 17.11
CA ASN A 71 -10.32 -1.63 18.49
C ASN A 71 -9.68 -2.95 18.96
N GLN A 72 -9.69 -4.00 18.12
CA GLN A 72 -9.07 -5.28 18.48
C GLN A 72 -7.55 -5.20 18.30
N LYS A 73 -6.83 -5.94 19.13
CA LYS A 73 -5.37 -6.06 18.98
C LYS A 73 -5.03 -6.84 17.70
N VAL A 74 -3.98 -6.40 17.02
CA VAL A 74 -3.55 -7.02 15.75
C VAL A 74 -3.33 -8.54 15.88
N GLY A 75 -2.86 -9.01 17.05
CA GLY A 75 -2.65 -10.43 17.30
C GLY A 75 -3.93 -11.27 17.32
N GLU A 76 -5.10 -10.64 17.47
CA GLU A 76 -6.43 -11.28 17.51
C GLU A 76 -7.10 -11.29 16.11
N LEU A 77 -6.53 -10.57 15.16
CA LEU A 77 -7.07 -10.43 13.80
C LEU A 77 -6.65 -11.61 12.92
N SER A 78 -7.55 -12.02 12.03
CA SER A 78 -7.19 -12.93 10.93
C SER A 78 -6.15 -12.31 10.00
N GLY A 79 -5.42 -13.13 9.23
CA GLY A 79 -4.43 -12.64 8.28
C GLY A 79 -5.00 -11.64 7.27
N GLY A 80 -6.23 -11.90 6.77
CA GLY A 80 -6.92 -10.97 5.88
C GLY A 80 -7.29 -9.65 6.54
N GLN A 81 -7.70 -9.67 7.82
CA GLN A 81 -7.96 -8.44 8.58
C GLN A 81 -6.67 -7.65 8.83
N GLN A 82 -5.57 -8.34 9.16
CA GLN A 82 -4.26 -7.70 9.32
C GLN A 82 -3.79 -7.03 8.02
N GLN A 83 -3.98 -7.69 6.87
CA GLN A 83 -3.64 -7.11 5.57
C GLN A 83 -4.47 -5.85 5.30
N ARG A 84 -5.77 -5.88 5.54
CA ARG A 84 -6.65 -4.71 5.37
C ARG A 84 -6.26 -3.56 6.32
N VAL A 85 -5.87 -3.83 7.55
CA VAL A 85 -5.32 -2.83 8.48
C VAL A 85 -4.00 -2.25 7.97
N SER A 86 -3.10 -3.09 7.43
CA SER A 86 -1.85 -2.64 6.82
C SER A 86 -2.09 -1.68 5.65
N ILE A 87 -3.07 -1.99 4.81
CA ILE A 87 -3.46 -1.13 3.68
C ILE A 87 -4.09 0.17 4.19
N ALA A 88 -5.02 0.13 5.14
CA ALA A 88 -5.59 1.33 5.75
C ALA A 88 -4.51 2.27 6.29
N ARG A 89 -3.50 1.71 6.98
CA ARG A 89 -2.34 2.46 7.47
C ARG A 89 -1.57 3.16 6.34
N VAL A 90 -1.46 2.52 5.17
CA VAL A 90 -0.80 3.13 4.02
C VAL A 90 -1.67 4.23 3.40
N LEU A 91 -2.97 3.97 3.18
CA LEU A 91 -3.88 4.93 2.55
C LEU A 91 -4.09 6.18 3.40
N THR A 92 -4.10 6.06 4.74
CA THR A 92 -4.19 7.20 5.68
C THR A 92 -3.11 8.26 5.41
N LYS A 93 -1.95 7.89 4.89
CA LYS A 93 -0.89 8.85 4.53
C LYS A 93 -1.19 9.66 3.28
N LYS A 94 -2.21 9.32 2.53
CA LYS A 94 -2.54 9.88 1.20
C LYS A 94 -1.33 9.87 0.24
N PRO A 95 -0.67 8.70 0.06
CA PRO A 95 0.55 8.61 -0.74
C PRO A 95 0.29 8.93 -2.21
N LYS A 96 1.31 9.47 -2.89
CA LYS A 96 1.30 9.72 -4.33
C LYS A 96 1.74 8.49 -5.14
N ILE A 97 2.55 7.63 -4.54
CA ILE A 97 2.97 6.36 -5.13
C ILE A 97 2.83 5.26 -4.07
N ILE A 98 2.18 4.17 -4.44
CA ILE A 98 2.08 2.96 -3.63
C ILE A 98 2.94 1.88 -4.27
N PHE A 99 3.88 1.33 -3.51
CA PHE A 99 4.62 0.13 -3.86
C PHE A 99 3.99 -1.05 -3.14
N ALA A 100 3.47 -2.02 -3.88
CA ALA A 100 2.78 -3.17 -3.32
C ALA A 100 3.50 -4.46 -3.75
N ASP A 101 4.05 -5.18 -2.78
CA ASP A 101 4.74 -6.45 -2.98
C ASP A 101 3.83 -7.58 -2.49
N GLU A 102 3.25 -8.33 -3.43
CA GLU A 102 2.30 -9.41 -3.20
C GLU A 102 1.19 -9.03 -2.18
N PRO A 103 0.48 -7.90 -2.39
CA PRO A 103 -0.43 -7.34 -1.38
C PRO A 103 -1.61 -8.27 -1.04
N THR A 104 -1.85 -9.29 -1.85
CA THR A 104 -2.95 -10.24 -1.72
C THR A 104 -2.52 -11.69 -1.59
N GLY A 105 -1.21 -11.98 -1.53
CA GLY A 105 -0.66 -13.33 -1.58
C GLY A 105 -1.13 -14.28 -0.46
N ASN A 106 -1.64 -13.73 0.66
CA ASN A 106 -2.15 -14.50 1.79
C ASN A 106 -3.68 -14.45 1.93
N LEU A 107 -4.40 -13.97 0.90
CA LEU A 107 -5.84 -13.78 0.92
C LEU A 107 -6.54 -14.82 0.02
N ASP A 108 -7.77 -15.16 0.37
CA ASP A 108 -8.64 -15.86 -0.58
C ASP A 108 -8.98 -14.95 -1.77
N LYS A 109 -9.36 -15.56 -2.90
CA LYS A 109 -9.59 -14.85 -4.17
C LYS A 109 -10.62 -13.72 -4.06
N GLN A 110 -11.68 -13.92 -3.28
CA GLN A 110 -12.72 -12.89 -3.12
C GLN A 110 -12.17 -11.70 -2.35
N THR A 111 -11.55 -11.94 -1.20
CA THR A 111 -10.90 -10.90 -0.37
C THR A 111 -9.79 -10.18 -1.13
N ALA A 112 -9.00 -10.91 -1.92
CA ALA A 112 -7.95 -10.34 -2.78
C ALA A 112 -8.54 -9.32 -3.78
N ASN A 113 -9.62 -9.69 -4.48
CA ASN A 113 -10.28 -8.79 -5.42
C ASN A 113 -10.86 -7.55 -4.74
N GLU A 114 -11.50 -7.70 -3.57
CA GLU A 114 -12.03 -6.57 -2.80
C GLU A 114 -10.94 -5.59 -2.38
N VAL A 115 -9.84 -6.10 -1.87
CA VAL A 115 -8.69 -5.29 -1.45
C VAL A 115 -8.04 -4.56 -2.63
N MET A 116 -7.84 -5.27 -3.74
CA MET A 116 -7.27 -4.64 -4.94
C MET A 116 -8.19 -3.58 -5.53
N GLN A 117 -9.52 -3.77 -5.46
CA GLN A 117 -10.48 -2.75 -5.90
C GLN A 117 -10.30 -1.46 -5.09
N VAL A 118 -10.19 -1.56 -3.75
CA VAL A 118 -9.93 -0.37 -2.90
C VAL A 118 -8.64 0.35 -3.32
N LEU A 119 -7.58 -0.38 -3.65
CA LEU A 119 -6.33 0.23 -4.13
C LEU A 119 -6.49 0.90 -5.49
N PHE A 120 -7.19 0.27 -6.44
CA PHE A 120 -7.45 0.87 -7.75
C PHE A 120 -8.37 2.10 -7.66
N ASP A 121 -9.40 2.04 -6.83
CA ASP A 121 -10.26 3.20 -6.58
C ASP A 121 -9.46 4.36 -5.99
N TYR A 122 -8.62 4.07 -4.98
CA TYR A 122 -7.77 5.08 -4.37
C TYR A 122 -6.84 5.76 -5.38
N ILE A 123 -6.13 5.01 -6.24
CA ILE A 123 -5.20 5.62 -7.21
C ILE A 123 -5.94 6.47 -8.24
N ASN A 124 -7.13 6.06 -8.67
CA ASN A 124 -7.95 6.82 -9.60
C ASN A 124 -8.48 8.12 -8.97
N GLU A 125 -9.01 8.06 -7.75
CA GLU A 125 -9.58 9.22 -7.05
C GLU A 125 -8.53 10.25 -6.64
N ASN A 126 -7.31 9.79 -6.30
CA ASN A 126 -6.24 10.64 -5.78
C ASN A 126 -5.16 10.99 -6.82
N ASN A 127 -5.33 10.58 -8.08
CA ASN A 127 -4.32 10.71 -9.15
C ASN A 127 -2.94 10.23 -8.66
N ALA A 128 -2.95 9.06 -8.02
CA ALA A 128 -1.76 8.39 -7.50
C ALA A 128 -1.29 7.28 -8.45
N ALA A 129 -0.10 6.75 -8.23
CA ALA A 129 0.45 5.63 -9.00
C ALA A 129 0.57 4.37 -8.12
N LEU A 130 0.39 3.19 -8.73
CA LEU A 130 0.63 1.89 -8.11
C LEU A 130 1.75 1.15 -8.86
N VAL A 131 2.78 0.76 -8.14
CA VAL A 131 3.79 -0.20 -8.60
C VAL A 131 3.49 -1.52 -7.92
N LEU A 132 2.95 -2.47 -8.68
CA LEU A 132 2.50 -3.77 -8.17
C LEU A 132 3.50 -4.87 -8.57
N VAL A 133 3.99 -5.60 -7.59
CA VAL A 133 4.71 -6.86 -7.79
C VAL A 133 3.76 -8.00 -7.44
N THR A 134 3.49 -8.88 -8.40
CA THR A 134 2.58 -10.01 -8.20
C THR A 134 2.90 -11.16 -9.15
N HIS A 135 2.54 -12.36 -8.75
CA HIS A 135 2.52 -13.55 -9.61
C HIS A 135 1.13 -13.83 -10.18
N ASP A 136 0.12 -13.03 -9.82
CA ASP A 136 -1.25 -13.14 -10.34
C ASP A 136 -1.38 -12.39 -11.67
N ASN A 137 -1.49 -13.15 -12.77
CA ASN A 137 -1.62 -12.61 -14.11
C ASN A 137 -2.93 -11.81 -14.31
N ASP A 138 -4.01 -12.18 -13.62
CA ASP A 138 -5.29 -11.48 -13.71
C ASP A 138 -5.18 -10.08 -13.08
N LEU A 139 -4.39 -9.93 -12.03
CA LEU A 139 -4.10 -8.63 -11.43
C LEU A 139 -3.14 -7.80 -12.29
N ALA A 140 -2.08 -8.43 -12.81
CA ALA A 140 -1.13 -7.75 -13.70
C ALA A 140 -1.82 -7.19 -14.95
N ALA A 141 -2.77 -7.92 -15.53
CA ALA A 141 -3.53 -7.49 -16.70
C ALA A 141 -4.47 -6.28 -16.45
N LYS A 142 -4.71 -5.91 -15.19
CA LYS A 142 -5.51 -4.71 -14.84
C LYS A 142 -4.66 -3.43 -14.75
N CYS A 143 -3.34 -3.55 -14.83
CA CYS A 143 -2.42 -2.41 -14.81
C CYS A 143 -2.24 -1.83 -16.20
N ASP A 144 -1.94 -0.52 -16.30
CA ASP A 144 -1.72 0.16 -17.58
C ASP A 144 -0.49 -0.36 -18.32
N ASN A 145 0.52 -0.81 -17.60
CA ASN A 145 1.75 -1.41 -18.14
C ASN A 145 2.15 -2.62 -17.32
N SER A 146 2.52 -3.71 -17.97
CA SER A 146 2.99 -4.93 -17.31
C SER A 146 4.37 -5.33 -17.81
N TYR A 147 5.22 -5.75 -16.87
CA TYR A 147 6.59 -6.17 -17.13
C TYR A 147 6.84 -7.53 -16.50
N LYS A 148 7.63 -8.34 -17.17
CA LYS A 148 8.12 -9.61 -16.63
C LYS A 148 9.61 -9.50 -16.35
N LEU A 149 10.04 -9.99 -15.17
CA LEU A 149 11.46 -10.07 -14.84
C LEU A 149 12.03 -11.38 -15.43
N GLU A 150 12.83 -11.27 -16.47
CA GLU A 150 13.52 -12.41 -17.10
C GLU A 150 15.01 -12.10 -17.20
N ASN A 151 15.86 -13.05 -16.81
CA ASN A 151 17.34 -12.91 -16.88
C ASN A 151 17.89 -11.63 -16.26
N LYS A 152 17.27 -11.11 -15.20
CA LYS A 152 17.58 -9.84 -14.50
C LYS A 152 17.24 -8.57 -15.30
N GLU A 153 16.44 -8.69 -16.34
CA GLU A 153 15.93 -7.58 -17.14
C GLU A 153 14.40 -7.52 -17.06
N LEU A 154 13.85 -6.31 -17.15
CA LEU A 154 12.41 -6.10 -17.24
C LEU A 154 12.01 -6.10 -18.72
N VAL A 155 11.17 -7.05 -19.09
CA VAL A 155 10.60 -7.17 -20.43
C VAL A 155 9.14 -6.73 -20.37
N GLN A 156 8.77 -5.72 -21.15
CA GLN A 156 7.38 -5.29 -21.24
C GLN A 156 6.54 -6.35 -21.97
N ILE A 157 5.38 -6.68 -21.42
CA ILE A 157 4.48 -7.70 -21.95
C ILE A 157 3.11 -7.15 -22.34
N SER A 158 2.72 -6.00 -21.82
CA SER A 158 1.53 -5.22 -22.21
C SER A 158 1.65 -3.77 -21.79
#